data_5fd2f9e559e2712f68b6d1ce564b8451
#
_entry.id   5fd2f9e559e2712f68b6d1ce564b8451
#
_cell.length_a   1.000
_cell.length_b   1.000
_cell.length_c   1.000
_cell.angle_alpha   90.00
_cell.angle_beta   90.00
_cell.angle_gamma   90.00
#
_symmetry.space_group_name_H-M   'P 1'
#
loop_
_entity.id
_entity.type
_entity.pdbx_description
1 polymer ?
#
loop_
_entity_poly.entity_id
_entity_poly.type
_entity_poly.pdbx_seq_one_letter_code
_entity_poly.pdbx_strand_id
1 'polypeptide(L)'
;MVALNGGVAMKYAADFRKIAREALEGKWKIAVLVCLVAVLLGGADLGGPNIEFELENSCAKATIEFLGNTIGTIGGDQSSGIGKLLLHHGRVIVTGAMIIELFFLLLGSVIELGYTRFHLNLLDRREPKIKDLFGYFFVWKKAIAAMFLQVLYILFWLICFIVPGIIAMLDYSMTSYILAEHPELSANEAIKRSKELMKGNRWRLFCLETSFIGWTILCSFTLGIGHLWLIPYRKTATAAFYREISATWDEALVFECVDKS
;
A
#
# COMPACT_ATOMS: atom_id res chain seq x y z
N MET A 1 -28.40 10.16 34.65
CA MET A 1 -27.03 9.64 34.87
C MET A 1 -27.10 8.12 34.66
N VAL A 2 -27.05 7.68 33.40
CA VAL A 2 -27.04 6.25 33.02
C VAL A 2 -25.69 5.98 32.38
N ALA A 3 -24.90 5.19 33.08
CA ALA A 3 -23.59 4.78 32.59
C ALA A 3 -23.76 3.84 31.39
N LEU A 4 -23.47 4.32 30.20
CA LEU A 4 -23.30 3.50 28.99
C LEU A 4 -21.92 2.83 29.04
N ASN A 5 -21.80 1.78 29.88
CA ASN A 5 -20.68 0.87 29.90
C ASN A 5 -20.89 -0.24 28.84
N GLY A 6 -20.95 0.16 27.58
CA GLY A 6 -20.73 -0.72 26.43
C GLY A 6 -19.36 -0.43 25.84
N GLY A 7 -18.30 -0.46 26.66
CA GLY A 7 -16.94 -0.22 26.20
C GLY A 7 -16.53 -1.31 25.21
N VAL A 8 -16.58 -0.99 23.91
CA VAL A 8 -15.86 -1.74 22.90
C VAL A 8 -14.39 -1.68 23.32
N ALA A 9 -13.88 -2.79 23.86
CA ALA A 9 -12.50 -2.86 24.32
C ALA A 9 -11.59 -2.48 23.14
N MET A 10 -10.80 -1.41 23.30
CA MET A 10 -9.85 -0.97 22.27
C MET A 10 -8.94 -2.13 21.89
N LYS A 11 -8.99 -2.54 20.63
CA LYS A 11 -8.12 -3.60 20.12
C LYS A 11 -6.70 -3.07 19.91
N TYR A 12 -5.73 -3.91 20.21
CA TYR A 12 -4.31 -3.64 20.04
C TYR A 12 -3.73 -4.40 18.83
N ALA A 13 -2.48 -4.14 18.48
CA ALA A 13 -1.80 -4.76 17.34
C ALA A 13 -1.89 -6.31 17.34
N ALA A 14 -1.88 -6.95 18.52
CA ALA A 14 -2.01 -8.41 18.63
C ALA A 14 -3.40 -8.90 18.19
N ASP A 15 -4.45 -8.17 18.52
CA ASP A 15 -5.83 -8.52 18.19
C ASP A 15 -6.07 -8.42 16.67
N PHE A 16 -5.58 -7.36 16.02
CA PHE A 16 -5.67 -7.21 14.58
C PHE A 16 -4.91 -8.32 13.83
N ARG A 17 -3.74 -8.70 14.33
CA ARG A 17 -2.98 -9.85 13.78
C ARG A 17 -3.73 -11.16 13.94
N LYS A 18 -4.44 -11.35 15.06
CA LYS A 18 -5.28 -12.52 15.29
C LYS A 18 -6.44 -12.55 14.30
N ILE A 19 -7.19 -11.46 14.19
CA ILE A 19 -8.30 -11.29 13.23
C ILE A 19 -7.83 -11.58 11.80
N ALA A 20 -6.67 -11.03 11.40
CA ALA A 20 -6.13 -11.25 10.07
C ALA A 20 -5.79 -12.73 9.81
N ARG A 21 -5.22 -13.44 10.79
CA ARG A 21 -4.94 -14.88 10.66
C ARG A 21 -6.22 -15.70 10.51
N GLU A 22 -7.22 -15.42 11.33
CA GLU A 22 -8.53 -16.07 11.27
C GLU A 22 -9.23 -15.81 9.92
N ALA A 23 -9.15 -14.59 9.39
CA ALA A 23 -9.73 -14.24 8.09
C ALA A 23 -9.01 -14.94 6.93
N LEU A 24 -7.70 -15.14 7.04
CA LEU A 24 -6.87 -15.82 6.03
C LEU A 24 -6.94 -17.34 6.14
N GLU A 25 -7.44 -17.89 7.23
CA GLU A 25 -7.53 -19.35 7.43
C GLU A 25 -8.36 -19.99 6.32
N GLY A 26 -7.78 -21.03 5.70
CA GLY A 26 -8.37 -21.70 4.52
C GLY A 26 -8.27 -20.91 3.20
N LYS A 27 -7.89 -19.61 3.22
CA LYS A 27 -7.85 -18.73 2.02
C LYS A 27 -6.42 -18.27 1.66
N TRP A 28 -5.39 -18.79 2.31
CA TRP A 28 -4.01 -18.39 2.08
C TRP A 28 -3.57 -18.52 0.61
N LYS A 29 -3.97 -19.60 -0.07
CA LYS A 29 -3.57 -19.85 -1.46
C LYS A 29 -4.05 -18.74 -2.40
N ILE A 30 -5.30 -18.31 -2.25
CA ILE A 30 -5.85 -17.23 -3.08
C ILE A 30 -5.26 -15.87 -2.69
N ALA A 31 -5.04 -15.63 -1.39
CA ALA A 31 -4.45 -14.39 -0.92
C ALA A 31 -3.00 -14.21 -1.44
N VAL A 32 -2.18 -15.27 -1.40
CA VAL A 32 -0.83 -15.27 -1.96
C VAL A 32 -0.84 -15.10 -3.48
N LEU A 33 -1.74 -15.79 -4.19
CA LEU A 33 -1.87 -15.64 -5.63
C LEU A 33 -2.26 -14.23 -6.04
N VAL A 34 -3.24 -13.64 -5.35
CA VAL A 34 -3.68 -12.26 -5.60
C VAL A 34 -2.58 -11.27 -5.24
N CYS A 35 -1.84 -11.52 -4.15
CA CYS A 35 -0.66 -10.73 -3.78
C CYS A 35 0.42 -10.78 -4.88
N LEU A 36 0.74 -11.96 -5.40
CA LEU A 36 1.71 -12.11 -6.48
C LEU A 36 1.29 -11.31 -7.72
N VAL A 37 0.03 -11.41 -8.13
CA VAL A 37 -0.50 -10.63 -9.26
C VAL A 37 -0.44 -9.13 -8.97
N ALA A 38 -0.81 -8.69 -7.76
CA ALA A 38 -0.75 -7.29 -7.37
C ALA A 38 0.69 -6.75 -7.37
N VAL A 39 1.67 -7.53 -6.87
CA VAL A 39 3.09 -7.16 -6.90
C VAL A 39 3.60 -7.04 -8.34
N LEU A 40 3.27 -8.01 -9.21
CA LEU A 40 3.67 -7.97 -10.62
C LEU A 40 3.09 -6.76 -11.39
N LEU A 41 1.92 -6.27 -10.96
CA LEU A 41 1.24 -5.12 -11.56
C LEU A 41 1.54 -3.79 -10.82
N GLY A 42 2.44 -3.79 -9.83
CA GLY A 42 2.85 -2.59 -9.09
C GLY A 42 1.84 -2.12 -8.04
N GLY A 43 0.80 -2.90 -7.74
CA GLY A 43 -0.28 -2.53 -6.80
C GLY A 43 -0.10 -3.02 -5.35
N ALA A 44 1.07 -3.50 -4.96
CA ALA A 44 1.38 -3.90 -3.59
C ALA A 44 2.58 -3.11 -3.03
N ASP A 45 2.67 -3.03 -1.70
CA ASP A 45 3.63 -2.17 -0.97
C ASP A 45 5.13 -2.39 -1.26
N LEU A 46 5.51 -3.41 -2.00
CA LEU A 46 6.90 -3.67 -2.40
C LEU A 46 7.28 -3.03 -3.74
N GLY A 47 6.35 -2.32 -4.38
CA GLY A 47 6.53 -1.85 -5.74
C GLY A 47 6.56 -2.99 -6.77
N GLY A 48 6.43 -2.63 -8.04
CA GLY A 48 6.68 -3.54 -9.16
C GLY A 48 8.18 -3.84 -9.33
N PRO A 49 8.56 -4.55 -10.37
CA PRO A 49 9.97 -4.69 -10.74
C PRO A 49 10.57 -3.31 -11.01
N ASN A 50 11.60 -2.94 -10.26
CA ASN A 50 12.33 -1.69 -10.43
C ASN A 50 13.57 -1.93 -11.29
N ILE A 51 13.85 -1.00 -12.18
CA ILE A 51 15.08 -1.00 -12.99
C ILE A 51 15.88 0.24 -12.62
N GLU A 52 16.92 0.05 -11.83
CA GLU A 52 17.86 1.13 -11.52
C GLU A 52 18.92 1.22 -12.61
N PHE A 53 19.15 2.42 -13.08
CA PHE A 53 20.13 2.71 -14.11
C PHE A 53 21.20 3.64 -13.55
N GLU A 54 22.40 3.13 -13.35
CA GLU A 54 23.55 3.87 -12.82
C GLU A 54 24.57 4.12 -13.94
N LEU A 55 24.89 5.40 -14.15
CA LEU A 55 25.92 5.86 -15.07
C LEU A 55 27.03 6.54 -14.25
N GLU A 56 28.12 5.85 -14.02
CA GLU A 56 29.26 6.39 -13.29
C GLU A 56 30.55 6.26 -14.10
N ASN A 57 31.25 7.39 -14.28
CA ASN A 57 32.64 7.47 -14.76
C ASN A 57 33.01 6.48 -15.89
N SER A 58 32.25 6.39 -16.97
CA SER A 58 32.46 5.48 -18.11
C SER A 58 32.00 4.04 -17.92
N CYS A 59 31.34 3.73 -16.82
CA CYS A 59 30.66 2.46 -16.60
C CYS A 59 29.15 2.69 -16.60
N ALA A 60 28.42 1.84 -17.30
CA ALA A 60 26.95 1.84 -17.28
C ALA A 60 26.46 0.52 -16.69
N LYS A 61 25.57 0.59 -15.71
CA LYS A 61 24.97 -0.57 -15.07
C LYS A 61 23.44 -0.41 -15.08
N ALA A 62 22.75 -1.49 -15.40
CA ALA A 62 21.31 -1.61 -15.22
C ALA A 62 21.06 -2.72 -14.19
N THR A 63 20.45 -2.38 -13.07
CA THR A 63 20.14 -3.31 -12.00
C THR A 63 18.64 -3.55 -11.97
N ILE A 64 18.23 -4.81 -12.00
CA ILE A 64 16.83 -5.22 -11.91
C ILE A 64 16.57 -5.67 -10.47
N GLU A 65 15.67 -4.97 -9.79
CA GLU A 65 15.21 -5.29 -8.44
C GLU A 65 13.77 -5.82 -8.46
N PHE A 66 13.52 -6.84 -7.67
CA PHE A 66 12.18 -7.37 -7.45
C PHE A 66 12.02 -7.82 -6.00
N LEU A 67 10.93 -7.43 -5.37
CA LEU A 67 10.68 -7.71 -3.94
C LEU A 67 11.80 -7.19 -3.00
N GLY A 68 12.44 -6.07 -3.37
CA GLY A 68 13.54 -5.50 -2.59
C GLY A 68 14.87 -6.26 -2.71
N ASN A 69 14.99 -7.18 -3.69
CA ASN A 69 16.22 -7.92 -3.94
C ASN A 69 16.69 -7.70 -5.39
N THR A 70 17.99 -7.57 -5.55
CA THR A 70 18.62 -7.51 -6.87
C THR A 70 18.57 -8.89 -7.53
N ILE A 71 17.81 -9.03 -8.61
CA ILE A 71 17.72 -10.27 -9.40
C ILE A 71 18.88 -10.39 -10.36
N GLY A 72 19.31 -9.26 -10.92
CA GLY A 72 20.41 -9.24 -11.86
C GLY A 72 20.94 -7.85 -12.13
N THR A 73 22.22 -7.78 -12.46
CA THR A 73 22.89 -6.55 -12.88
C THR A 73 23.54 -6.80 -14.23
N ILE A 74 23.20 -5.94 -15.20
CA ILE A 74 23.83 -5.95 -16.53
C ILE A 74 24.63 -4.67 -16.65
N GLY A 75 25.94 -4.78 -16.86
CA GLY A 75 26.80 -3.61 -16.96
C GLY A 75 28.12 -3.92 -17.65
N GLY A 76 28.82 -2.87 -18.01
CA GLY A 76 30.14 -2.96 -18.59
C GLY A 76 30.79 -1.59 -18.73
N ASP A 77 32.11 -1.61 -18.91
CA ASP A 77 32.92 -0.43 -19.23
C ASP A 77 32.89 -0.11 -20.73
N GLN A 78 33.55 0.98 -21.11
CA GLN A 78 33.66 1.37 -22.53
C GLN A 78 34.33 0.32 -23.44
N SER A 79 35.02 -0.67 -22.87
CA SER A 79 35.69 -1.72 -23.64
C SER A 79 34.75 -2.86 -24.02
N SER A 80 33.70 -3.08 -23.22
CA SER A 80 32.70 -4.14 -23.44
C SER A 80 31.64 -3.71 -24.48
N GLY A 81 31.16 -4.66 -25.29
CA GLY A 81 30.08 -4.41 -26.26
C GLY A 81 28.79 -3.91 -25.62
N ILE A 82 28.45 -4.43 -24.43
CA ILE A 82 27.29 -4.04 -23.65
C ILE A 82 27.49 -2.63 -23.07
N GLY A 83 28.68 -2.31 -22.53
CA GLY A 83 29.00 -0.97 -22.04
C GLY A 83 28.88 0.10 -23.11
N LYS A 84 29.41 -0.15 -24.35
CA LYS A 84 29.25 0.76 -25.49
C LYS A 84 27.79 0.95 -25.88
N LEU A 85 26.99 -0.12 -25.90
CA LEU A 85 25.55 -0.04 -26.18
C LEU A 85 24.82 0.81 -25.15
N LEU A 86 25.07 0.57 -23.87
CA LEU A 86 24.46 1.32 -22.77
C LEU A 86 24.86 2.79 -22.77
N LEU A 87 26.11 3.11 -23.02
CA LEU A 87 26.60 4.50 -23.10
C LEU A 87 26.07 5.24 -24.34
N HIS A 88 26.01 4.58 -25.49
CA HIS A 88 25.56 5.20 -26.74
C HIS A 88 24.04 5.40 -26.79
N HIS A 89 23.27 4.43 -26.29
CA HIS A 89 21.80 4.47 -26.25
C HIS A 89 21.24 4.79 -24.86
N GLY A 90 22.07 5.17 -23.90
CA GLY A 90 21.71 5.36 -22.50
C GLY A 90 20.48 6.27 -22.29
N ARG A 91 20.41 7.37 -23.06
CA ARG A 91 19.22 8.27 -22.99
C ARG A 91 17.93 7.56 -23.39
N VAL A 92 17.96 6.77 -24.46
CA VAL A 92 16.77 6.04 -24.94
C VAL A 92 16.38 4.94 -23.95
N ILE A 93 17.35 4.24 -23.39
CA ILE A 93 17.13 3.18 -22.40
C ILE A 93 16.57 3.78 -21.10
N VAL A 94 17.16 4.86 -20.58
CA VAL A 94 16.69 5.56 -19.37
C VAL A 94 15.27 6.12 -19.57
N THR A 95 15.01 6.81 -20.70
CA THR A 95 13.67 7.33 -20.96
C THR A 95 12.64 6.20 -21.13
N GLY A 96 13.01 5.09 -21.77
CA GLY A 96 12.16 3.91 -21.89
C GLY A 96 11.86 3.28 -20.51
N ALA A 97 12.87 3.13 -19.66
CA ALA A 97 12.70 2.62 -18.30
C ALA A 97 11.79 3.54 -17.48
N MET A 98 12.00 4.86 -17.52
CA MET A 98 11.14 5.82 -16.81
C MET A 98 9.66 5.76 -17.28
N ILE A 99 9.43 5.57 -18.59
CA ILE A 99 8.06 5.43 -19.11
C ILE A 99 7.41 4.14 -18.59
N ILE A 100 8.16 3.04 -18.57
CA ILE A 100 7.68 1.75 -18.05
C ILE A 100 7.38 1.87 -16.55
N GLU A 101 8.27 2.49 -15.79
CA GLU A 101 8.10 2.71 -14.36
C GLU A 101 6.88 3.59 -14.05
N LEU A 102 6.72 4.69 -14.80
CA LEU A 102 5.53 5.54 -14.71
C LEU A 102 4.25 4.76 -15.05
N PHE A 103 4.28 3.89 -16.05
CA PHE A 103 3.14 3.04 -16.41
C PHE A 103 2.77 2.09 -15.25
N PHE A 104 3.75 1.40 -14.66
CA PHE A 104 3.51 0.53 -13.49
C PHE A 104 3.04 1.30 -12.27
N LEU A 105 3.55 2.50 -12.03
CA LEU A 105 3.11 3.37 -10.94
C LEU A 105 1.62 3.76 -11.10
N LEU A 106 1.21 4.17 -12.30
CA LEU A 106 -0.17 4.55 -12.59
C LEU A 106 -1.11 3.33 -12.55
N LEU A 107 -0.71 2.21 -13.10
CA LEU A 107 -1.45 0.97 -13.05
C LEU A 107 -1.56 0.46 -11.62
N GLY A 108 -0.46 0.51 -10.87
CA GLY A 108 -0.36 0.07 -9.49
C GLY A 108 -1.36 0.75 -8.57
N SER A 109 -1.59 2.06 -8.75
CA SER A 109 -2.56 2.81 -7.93
C SER A 109 -4.00 2.29 -8.09
N VAL A 110 -4.37 1.83 -9.27
CA VAL A 110 -5.69 1.23 -9.54
C VAL A 110 -5.79 -0.18 -8.97
N ILE A 111 -4.73 -0.96 -9.19
CA ILE A 111 -4.63 -2.33 -8.66
C ILE A 111 -4.63 -2.33 -7.13
N GLU A 112 -3.99 -1.36 -6.48
CA GLU A 112 -4.00 -1.21 -5.03
C GLU A 112 -5.43 -1.05 -4.47
N LEU A 113 -6.31 -0.30 -5.13
CA LEU A 113 -7.71 -0.19 -4.71
C LEU A 113 -8.42 -1.55 -4.79
N GLY A 114 -8.24 -2.29 -5.89
CA GLY A 114 -8.78 -3.63 -6.03
C GLY A 114 -8.22 -4.60 -5.00
N TYR A 115 -6.92 -4.51 -4.72
CA TYR A 115 -6.24 -5.30 -3.70
C TYR A 115 -6.77 -4.98 -2.28
N THR A 116 -6.95 -3.72 -1.97
CA THR A 116 -7.57 -3.27 -0.72
C THR A 116 -8.99 -3.82 -0.59
N ARG A 117 -9.80 -3.75 -1.64
CA ARG A 117 -11.16 -4.30 -1.65
C ARG A 117 -11.17 -5.81 -1.44
N PHE A 118 -10.24 -6.54 -2.03
CA PHE A 118 -10.08 -7.96 -1.81
C PHE A 118 -9.92 -8.28 -0.31
N HIS A 119 -9.08 -7.53 0.41
CA HIS A 119 -8.88 -7.73 1.86
C HIS A 119 -10.10 -7.33 2.69
N LEU A 120 -10.83 -6.29 2.30
CA LEU A 120 -12.10 -5.95 2.93
C LEU A 120 -13.15 -7.05 2.73
N ASN A 121 -13.29 -7.59 1.51
CA ASN A 121 -14.18 -8.71 1.23
C ASN A 121 -13.80 -9.97 2.04
N LEU A 122 -12.49 -10.20 2.23
CA LEU A 122 -11.98 -11.31 3.04
C LEU A 122 -12.44 -11.21 4.50
N LEU A 123 -12.38 -10.02 5.09
CA LEU A 123 -12.83 -9.74 6.46
C LEU A 123 -14.35 -9.81 6.60
N ASP A 124 -15.08 -9.32 5.61
CA ASP A 124 -16.55 -9.36 5.55
C ASP A 124 -17.10 -10.77 5.28
N ARG A 125 -16.22 -11.79 5.27
CA ARG A 125 -16.55 -13.19 4.97
C ARG A 125 -17.22 -13.40 3.59
N ARG A 126 -17.07 -12.44 2.70
CA ARG A 126 -17.45 -12.59 1.30
C ARG A 126 -16.45 -13.48 0.58
N GLU A 127 -16.84 -14.08 -0.52
CA GLU A 127 -15.89 -14.84 -1.34
C GLU A 127 -14.94 -13.87 -2.07
N PRO A 128 -13.65 -13.81 -1.67
CA PRO A 128 -12.69 -12.95 -2.34
C PRO A 128 -12.36 -13.55 -3.70
N LYS A 129 -12.42 -12.73 -4.75
CA LYS A 129 -12.17 -13.15 -6.14
C LYS A 129 -11.01 -12.37 -6.74
N ILE A 130 -10.23 -13.02 -7.59
CA ILE A 130 -9.15 -12.35 -8.36
C ILE A 130 -9.73 -11.19 -9.20
N LYS A 131 -10.97 -11.29 -9.63
CA LYS A 131 -11.67 -10.22 -10.39
C LYS A 131 -11.81 -8.93 -9.60
N ASP A 132 -11.81 -8.98 -8.26
CA ASP A 132 -11.89 -7.79 -7.40
C ASP A 132 -10.70 -6.86 -7.64
N LEU A 133 -9.53 -7.42 -8.01
CA LEU A 133 -8.33 -6.66 -8.35
C LEU A 133 -8.54 -5.68 -9.51
N PHE A 134 -9.35 -6.09 -10.48
CA PHE A 134 -9.62 -5.33 -11.70
C PHE A 134 -10.93 -4.55 -11.66
N GLY A 135 -11.71 -4.70 -10.60
CA GLY A 135 -13.03 -4.09 -10.45
C GLY A 135 -13.01 -2.55 -10.37
N TYR A 136 -11.86 -1.93 -10.14
CA TYR A 136 -11.75 -0.48 -9.92
C TYR A 136 -11.20 0.32 -11.10
N PHE A 137 -11.04 -0.31 -12.25
CA PHE A 137 -10.59 0.39 -13.46
C PHE A 137 -11.51 1.54 -13.90
N PHE A 138 -12.79 1.50 -13.54
CA PHE A 138 -13.71 2.60 -13.84
C PHE A 138 -13.44 3.89 -13.04
N VAL A 139 -12.74 3.79 -11.90
CA VAL A 139 -12.35 4.94 -11.06
C VAL A 139 -10.86 5.28 -11.15
N TRP A 140 -10.17 4.83 -12.22
CA TRP A 140 -8.73 5.01 -12.38
C TRP A 140 -8.25 6.46 -12.19
N LYS A 141 -9.02 7.46 -12.66
CA LYS A 141 -8.70 8.88 -12.49
C LYS A 141 -8.66 9.28 -11.03
N LYS A 142 -9.59 8.78 -10.21
CA LYS A 142 -9.64 9.08 -8.78
C LYS A 142 -8.51 8.37 -8.02
N ALA A 143 -8.19 7.14 -8.39
CA ALA A 143 -7.08 6.37 -7.82
C ALA A 143 -5.75 7.09 -8.02
N ILE A 144 -5.45 7.48 -9.27
CA ILE A 144 -4.24 8.22 -9.62
C ILE A 144 -4.22 9.60 -8.93
N ALA A 145 -5.34 10.32 -8.93
CA ALA A 145 -5.42 11.62 -8.27
C ALA A 145 -5.18 11.50 -6.74
N ALA A 146 -5.74 10.47 -6.09
CA ALA A 146 -5.54 10.24 -4.67
C ALA A 146 -4.07 9.94 -4.36
N MET A 147 -3.46 9.03 -5.12
CA MET A 147 -2.04 8.69 -4.99
C MET A 147 -1.15 9.94 -5.18
N PHE A 148 -1.36 10.69 -6.26
CA PHE A 148 -0.57 11.89 -6.55
C PHE A 148 -0.70 12.95 -5.45
N LEU A 149 -1.92 13.23 -4.99
CA LEU A 149 -2.18 14.18 -3.90
C LEU A 149 -1.57 13.73 -2.58
N GLN A 150 -1.65 12.43 -2.25
CA GLN A 150 -1.02 11.89 -1.05
C GLN A 150 0.50 12.07 -1.09
N VAL A 151 1.14 11.69 -2.19
CA VAL A 151 2.59 11.85 -2.37
C VAL A 151 2.98 13.32 -2.25
N LEU A 152 2.23 14.22 -2.90
CA LEU A 152 2.50 15.65 -2.85
C LEU A 152 2.38 16.20 -1.42
N TYR A 153 1.33 15.83 -0.69
CA TYR A 153 1.14 16.29 0.70
C TYR A 153 2.19 15.70 1.64
N ILE A 154 2.52 14.42 1.51
CA ILE A 154 3.55 13.78 2.32
C ILE A 154 4.92 14.43 2.06
N LEU A 155 5.27 14.61 0.78
CA LEU A 155 6.52 15.23 0.37
C LEU A 155 6.65 16.66 0.90
N PHE A 156 5.58 17.45 0.81
CA PHE A 156 5.53 18.81 1.36
C PHE A 156 5.84 18.84 2.86
N TRP A 157 5.20 17.95 3.64
CA TRP A 157 5.44 17.87 5.08
C TRP A 157 6.83 17.31 5.41
N LEU A 158 7.34 16.39 4.61
CA LEU A 158 8.66 15.78 4.81
C LEU A 158 9.80 16.79 4.56
N ILE A 159 9.63 17.67 3.57
CA ILE A 159 10.58 18.77 3.29
C ILE A 159 10.57 19.78 4.44
N CYS A 160 9.40 20.08 5.02
CA CYS A 160 9.31 21.00 6.14
C CYS A 160 9.95 20.42 7.40
N PHE A 161 9.56 19.20 7.78
CA PHE A 161 10.10 18.47 8.94
C PHE A 161 9.80 16.97 8.81
N ILE A 162 10.73 16.12 9.24
CA ILE A 162 10.58 14.66 9.19
C ILE A 162 9.39 14.17 10.03
N VAL A 163 9.22 14.71 11.26
CA VAL A 163 8.16 14.27 12.17
C VAL A 163 6.74 14.53 11.61
N PRO A 164 6.40 15.75 11.14
CA PRO A 164 5.11 15.97 10.49
C PRO A 164 4.92 15.13 9.22
N GLY A 165 5.99 14.81 8.48
CA GLY A 165 5.94 13.91 7.33
C GLY A 165 5.46 12.51 7.71
N ILE A 166 6.01 11.93 8.78
CA ILE A 166 5.59 10.62 9.32
C ILE A 166 4.12 10.67 9.78
N ILE A 167 3.72 11.77 10.44
CA ILE A 167 2.32 11.95 10.87
C ILE A 167 1.40 12.01 9.64
N ALA A 168 1.80 12.70 8.58
CA ALA A 168 1.03 12.79 7.34
C ALA A 168 0.90 11.42 6.64
N MET A 169 1.96 10.60 6.62
CA MET A 169 1.88 9.22 6.11
C MET A 169 0.82 8.40 6.85
N LEU A 170 0.78 8.49 8.18
CA LEU A 170 -0.24 7.82 8.99
C LEU A 170 -1.63 8.38 8.74
N ASP A 171 -1.77 9.71 8.60
CA ASP A 171 -3.05 10.37 8.35
C ASP A 171 -3.70 9.96 7.02
N TYR A 172 -2.89 9.70 6.00
CA TYR A 172 -3.38 9.38 4.66
C TYR A 172 -3.43 7.87 4.37
N SER A 173 -2.98 7.03 5.30
CA SER A 173 -2.88 5.57 5.12
C SER A 173 -4.22 4.87 4.86
N MET A 174 -5.33 5.43 5.33
CA MET A 174 -6.67 4.85 5.14
C MET A 174 -7.37 5.31 3.84
N THR A 175 -6.75 6.19 3.04
CA THR A 175 -7.38 6.75 1.84
C THR A 175 -7.76 5.67 0.82
N SER A 176 -6.89 4.70 0.57
CA SER A 176 -7.17 3.59 -0.36
C SER A 176 -8.32 2.70 0.14
N TYR A 177 -8.44 2.50 1.45
CA TYR A 177 -9.56 1.76 2.05
C TYR A 177 -10.89 2.50 1.88
N ILE A 178 -10.90 3.82 2.13
CA ILE A 178 -12.07 4.67 1.95
C ILE A 178 -12.49 4.69 0.49
N LEU A 179 -11.56 4.86 -0.44
CA LEU A 179 -11.86 4.91 -1.87
C LEU A 179 -12.33 3.54 -2.42
N ALA A 180 -11.82 2.45 -1.86
CA ALA A 180 -12.27 1.10 -2.19
C ALA A 180 -13.68 0.79 -1.66
N GLU A 181 -14.13 1.44 -0.60
CA GLU A 181 -15.47 1.28 -0.05
C GLU A 181 -16.45 2.29 -0.64
N HIS A 182 -16.00 3.53 -0.85
CA HIS A 182 -16.77 4.66 -1.35
C HIS A 182 -16.16 5.23 -2.65
N PRO A 183 -16.30 4.52 -3.79
CA PRO A 183 -15.72 4.95 -5.07
C PRO A 183 -16.39 6.20 -5.64
N GLU A 184 -17.54 6.62 -5.11
CA GLU A 184 -18.23 7.87 -5.43
C GLU A 184 -17.47 9.11 -4.95
N LEU A 185 -16.71 9.02 -3.85
CA LEU A 185 -15.96 10.13 -3.29
C LEU A 185 -14.87 10.62 -4.24
N SER A 186 -14.56 11.90 -4.15
CA SER A 186 -13.39 12.48 -4.80
C SER A 186 -12.10 12.14 -4.02
N ALA A 187 -10.95 12.24 -4.68
CA ALA A 187 -9.65 11.99 -4.06
C ALA A 187 -9.41 12.88 -2.82
N ASN A 188 -9.77 14.17 -2.90
CA ASN A 188 -9.62 15.10 -1.78
C ASN A 188 -10.53 14.77 -0.59
N GLU A 189 -11.75 14.35 -0.86
CA GLU A 189 -12.71 13.94 0.18
C GLU A 189 -12.22 12.68 0.88
N ALA A 190 -11.72 11.70 0.13
CA ALA A 190 -11.17 10.47 0.69
C ALA A 190 -9.94 10.76 1.59
N ILE A 191 -9.03 11.65 1.15
CA ILE A 191 -7.87 12.08 1.95
C ILE A 191 -8.31 12.81 3.22
N LYS A 192 -9.29 13.72 3.12
CA LYS A 192 -9.82 14.44 4.27
C LYS A 192 -10.45 13.49 5.28
N ARG A 193 -11.28 12.55 4.79
CA ARG A 193 -11.92 11.52 5.63
C ARG A 193 -10.88 10.60 6.28
N SER A 194 -9.83 10.20 5.58
CA SER A 194 -8.71 9.44 6.15
C SER A 194 -8.06 10.17 7.33
N LYS A 195 -7.75 11.46 7.15
CA LYS A 195 -7.17 12.30 8.19
C LYS A 195 -8.09 12.43 9.42
N GLU A 196 -9.39 12.51 9.21
CA GLU A 196 -10.38 12.58 10.30
C GLU A 196 -10.46 11.25 11.06
N LEU A 197 -10.53 10.12 10.37
CA LEU A 197 -10.53 8.78 10.97
C LEU A 197 -9.25 8.48 11.76
N MET A 198 -8.11 9.01 11.31
CA MET A 198 -6.82 8.79 11.96
C MET A 198 -6.58 9.67 13.19
N LYS A 199 -7.41 10.68 13.45
CA LYS A 199 -7.33 11.47 14.68
C LYS A 199 -7.55 10.55 15.91
N GLY A 200 -6.54 10.51 16.77
CA GLY A 200 -6.54 9.64 17.96
C GLY A 200 -6.13 8.18 17.71
N ASN A 201 -6.07 7.74 16.44
CA ASN A 201 -5.76 6.35 16.08
C ASN A 201 -4.35 6.16 15.49
N ARG A 202 -3.61 7.25 15.23
CA ARG A 202 -2.27 7.23 14.62
C ARG A 202 -1.29 6.32 15.35
N TRP A 203 -1.23 6.42 16.67
CA TRP A 203 -0.34 5.61 17.48
C TRP A 203 -0.67 4.12 17.42
N ARG A 204 -1.96 3.78 17.36
CA ARG A 204 -2.42 2.38 17.25
C ARG A 204 -1.99 1.78 15.91
N LEU A 205 -2.13 2.53 14.81
CA LEU A 205 -1.65 2.10 13.49
C LEU A 205 -0.13 1.99 13.47
N PHE A 206 0.58 2.96 14.03
CA PHE A 206 2.04 2.91 14.14
C PHE A 206 2.50 1.66 14.89
N CYS A 207 1.88 1.32 16.02
CA CYS A 207 2.19 0.09 16.76
C CYS A 207 1.85 -1.18 15.97
N LEU A 208 0.79 -1.15 15.16
CA LEU A 208 0.44 -2.27 14.30
C LEU A 208 1.51 -2.49 13.23
N GLU A 209 1.89 -1.44 12.50
CA GLU A 209 2.91 -1.51 11.44
C GLU A 209 4.29 -1.90 12.00
N THR A 210 4.70 -1.30 13.11
CA THR A 210 5.99 -1.65 13.75
C THR A 210 6.01 -3.09 14.25
N SER A 211 4.86 -3.67 14.60
CA SER A 211 4.78 -5.08 15.02
C SER A 211 5.12 -6.08 13.90
N PHE A 212 5.13 -5.63 12.64
CA PHE A 212 5.53 -6.45 11.49
C PHE A 212 7.01 -6.31 11.13
N ILE A 213 7.75 -5.33 11.69
CA ILE A 213 9.16 -5.08 11.34
C ILE A 213 10.01 -6.34 11.54
N GLY A 214 9.84 -7.05 12.67
CA GLY A 214 10.58 -8.28 12.93
C GLY A 214 10.34 -9.37 11.87
N TRP A 215 9.10 -9.49 11.40
CA TRP A 215 8.74 -10.41 10.32
C TRP A 215 9.30 -9.96 8.98
N THR A 216 9.33 -8.65 8.70
CA THR A 216 9.93 -8.09 7.49
C THR A 216 11.41 -8.42 7.42
N ILE A 217 12.15 -8.24 8.52
CA ILE A 217 13.57 -8.60 8.61
C ILE A 217 13.77 -10.10 8.37
N LEU A 218 12.93 -10.95 8.98
CA LEU A 218 13.00 -12.39 8.78
C LEU A 218 12.74 -12.79 7.31
N CYS A 219 11.78 -12.12 6.65
CA CYS A 219 11.46 -12.36 5.24
C CYS A 219 12.61 -11.96 4.30
N SER A 220 13.41 -10.95 4.65
CA SER A 220 14.59 -10.55 3.87
C SER A 220 15.63 -11.66 3.80
N PHE A 221 15.79 -12.48 4.85
CA PHE A 221 16.68 -13.65 4.82
C PHE A 221 16.22 -14.77 3.88
N THR A 222 14.96 -14.77 3.46
CA THR A 222 14.41 -15.75 2.51
C THR A 222 14.44 -15.26 1.06
N LEU A 223 15.37 -14.34 0.70
CA LEU A 223 15.45 -13.73 -0.62
C LEU A 223 14.10 -13.08 -1.06
N GLY A 224 13.34 -12.55 -0.09
CA GLY A 224 12.08 -11.87 -0.35
C GLY A 224 10.86 -12.79 -0.52
N ILE A 225 11.03 -14.10 -0.66
CA ILE A 225 9.91 -15.05 -0.86
C ILE A 225 8.90 -14.95 0.30
N GLY A 226 9.38 -14.79 1.53
CA GLY A 226 8.54 -14.62 2.72
C GLY A 226 7.57 -13.45 2.64
N HIS A 227 7.88 -12.40 1.87
CA HIS A 227 7.01 -11.24 1.70
C HIS A 227 5.68 -11.59 1.01
N LEU A 228 5.64 -12.62 0.15
CA LEU A 228 4.39 -13.07 -0.48
C LEU A 228 3.33 -13.55 0.54
N TRP A 229 3.75 -13.97 1.73
CA TRP A 229 2.86 -14.31 2.85
C TRP A 229 2.68 -13.12 3.81
N LEU A 230 3.74 -12.35 4.03
CA LEU A 230 3.70 -11.22 4.96
C LEU A 230 2.82 -10.08 4.47
N ILE A 231 2.86 -9.76 3.17
CA ILE A 231 2.08 -8.66 2.58
C ILE A 231 0.56 -8.87 2.76
N PRO A 232 -0.04 -10.00 2.31
CA PRO A 232 -1.47 -10.19 2.49
C PRO A 232 -1.86 -10.26 3.98
N TYR A 233 -0.98 -10.76 4.84
CA TYR A 233 -1.19 -10.77 6.28
C TYR A 233 -1.24 -9.34 6.85
N ARG A 234 -0.25 -8.50 6.52
CA ARG A 234 -0.21 -7.09 6.95
C ARG A 234 -1.41 -6.31 6.42
N LYS A 235 -1.70 -6.40 5.11
CA LYS A 235 -2.85 -5.73 4.49
C LYS A 235 -4.19 -6.16 5.11
N THR A 236 -4.37 -7.44 5.44
CA THR A 236 -5.58 -7.91 6.14
C THR A 236 -5.67 -7.35 7.55
N ALA A 237 -4.54 -7.25 8.29
CA ALA A 237 -4.52 -6.66 9.62
C ALA A 237 -4.86 -5.15 9.60
N THR A 238 -4.32 -4.42 8.62
CA THR A 238 -4.63 -3.00 8.42
C THR A 238 -6.07 -2.80 7.96
N ALA A 239 -6.62 -3.70 7.13
CA ALA A 239 -8.04 -3.70 6.78
C ALA A 239 -8.94 -3.94 8.00
N ALA A 240 -8.54 -4.84 8.92
CA ALA A 240 -9.27 -5.07 10.18
C ALA A 240 -9.23 -3.83 11.09
N PHE A 241 -8.10 -3.13 11.14
CA PHE A 241 -7.98 -1.85 11.83
C PHE A 241 -8.91 -0.80 11.22
N TYR A 242 -8.93 -0.66 9.88
CA TYR A 242 -9.84 0.24 9.19
C TYR A 242 -11.31 -0.06 9.51
N ARG A 243 -11.74 -1.32 9.49
CA ARG A 243 -13.11 -1.72 9.86
C ARG A 243 -13.50 -1.28 11.27
N GLU A 244 -12.60 -1.37 12.22
CA GLU A 244 -12.89 -0.94 13.60
C GLU A 244 -13.06 0.57 13.70
N ILE A 245 -12.14 1.36 13.11
CA ILE A 245 -12.20 2.82 13.21
C ILE A 245 -13.32 3.41 12.35
N SER A 246 -13.69 2.81 11.22
CA SER A 246 -14.81 3.26 10.39
C SER A 246 -16.14 3.02 11.08
N ALA A 247 -16.34 1.87 11.73
CA ALA A 247 -17.56 1.55 12.45
C ALA A 247 -17.80 2.54 13.62
N THR A 248 -16.76 2.84 14.40
CA THR A 248 -16.87 3.80 15.52
C THR A 248 -17.15 5.23 15.04
N TRP A 249 -16.69 5.56 13.84
CA TRP A 249 -16.92 6.89 13.25
C TRP A 249 -18.34 7.02 12.71
N ASP A 250 -18.86 5.99 12.05
CA ASP A 250 -20.24 5.97 11.55
C ASP A 250 -21.25 6.02 12.71
N GLU A 251 -20.99 5.32 13.82
CA GLU A 251 -21.78 5.44 15.06
C GLU A 251 -21.77 6.87 15.61
N ALA A 252 -20.62 7.51 15.68
CA ALA A 252 -20.48 8.88 16.19
C ALA A 252 -21.28 9.89 15.34
N LEU A 253 -21.26 9.74 14.00
CA LEU A 253 -22.07 10.59 13.11
C LEU A 253 -23.57 10.42 13.31
N VAL A 254 -24.03 9.18 13.52
CA VAL A 254 -25.44 8.92 13.80
C VAL A 254 -25.87 9.61 15.09
N PHE A 255 -25.06 9.55 16.15
CA PHE A 255 -25.34 10.26 17.41
C PHE A 255 -25.39 11.77 17.24
N GLU A 256 -24.44 12.34 16.48
CA GLU A 256 -24.40 13.80 16.22
C GLU A 256 -25.60 14.28 15.39
N CYS A 257 -26.11 13.48 14.46
CA CYS A 257 -27.32 13.80 13.71
C CYS A 257 -28.58 13.73 14.56
N VAL A 258 -28.66 12.78 15.52
CA VAL A 258 -29.82 12.64 16.42
C VAL A 258 -29.87 13.78 17.43
N ASP A 259 -28.72 14.26 17.94
CA ASP A 259 -28.66 15.36 18.93
C ASP A 259 -28.97 16.74 18.30
N LYS A 260 -28.85 16.88 16.97
CA LYS A 260 -29.19 18.12 16.23
C LYS A 260 -30.61 18.15 15.66
N SER A 261 -31.40 17.08 15.83
CA SER A 261 -32.80 16.99 15.38
C SER A 261 -33.76 17.23 16.54
#